data_d070280a6ba12d075644afaf4f50d9c7
#
_entry.id   d070280a6ba12d075644afaf4f50d9c7
#
_cell.length_a   1.000
_cell.length_b   1.000
_cell.length_c   1.000
_cell.angle_alpha   90.00
_cell.angle_beta   90.00
_cell.angle_gamma   90.00
#
_symmetry.space_group_name_H-M   'P 1'
#
loop_
_entity.id
_entity.type
_entity.pdbx_description
1 polymer ?
#
loop_
_entity_poly.entity_id
_entity_poly.type
_entity_poly.pdbx_seq_one_letter_code
_entity_poly.pdbx_strand_id
1 'polypeptide(L)'
;MLGDVQPRIPRQSAGEQGDRRPDGVDADARSSAELAPVVSGARRRAVRDGDRQIDTAHLLHSLLEYDPEARAVLGEGPRLARLLGYLVQRSIGYGLRWQSTVEDSGTVPAVGGAAGFSPLAAAAMEDARARAARRGAAEACGIDLLAALVADPQARAVEVLGRAAVDPRAVLARVDNHFEPTP
;
A
#
# COMPACT_ATOMS: atom_id res chain seq x y z
N MET A 1 8.25 -71.20 30.20
CA MET A 1 8.33 -69.83 30.65
C MET A 1 8.75 -68.98 29.43
N LEU A 2 7.76 -68.43 28.75
CA LEU A 2 7.99 -67.57 27.60
C LEU A 2 8.01 -66.07 28.11
N GLY A 3 9.16 -65.40 27.93
CA GLY A 3 9.30 -64.01 28.22
C GLY A 3 8.85 -63.17 27.02
N ASP A 4 7.86 -62.40 27.26
CA ASP A 4 7.28 -61.44 26.32
C ASP A 4 8.19 -60.20 26.20
N VAL A 5 8.82 -60.02 25.03
CA VAL A 5 9.67 -58.86 24.74
C VAL A 5 8.88 -57.91 23.87
N GLN A 6 8.28 -56.87 24.48
CA GLN A 6 7.67 -55.78 23.74
C GLN A 6 8.72 -54.83 23.16
N PRO A 7 8.66 -54.48 21.87
CA PRO A 7 9.55 -53.51 21.29
C PRO A 7 9.14 -52.07 21.71
N ARG A 8 10.07 -51.34 22.29
CA ARG A 8 9.95 -49.88 22.58
C ARG A 8 9.88 -49.10 21.27
N ILE A 9 8.78 -48.43 21.04
CA ILE A 9 8.63 -47.43 19.98
C ILE A 9 9.36 -46.17 20.42
N PRO A 10 10.29 -45.62 19.61
CA PRO A 10 10.90 -44.33 19.90
C PRO A 10 9.85 -43.20 19.79
N ARG A 11 9.77 -42.36 20.81
CA ARG A 11 9.01 -41.11 20.75
C ARG A 11 9.67 -40.19 19.72
N GLN A 12 8.98 -39.95 18.62
CA GLN A 12 9.30 -38.86 17.70
C GLN A 12 9.12 -37.56 18.44
N SER A 13 10.22 -36.80 18.55
CA SER A 13 10.23 -35.41 18.99
C SER A 13 9.36 -34.60 18.03
N ALA A 14 8.34 -33.97 18.58
CA ALA A 14 7.57 -32.98 17.88
C ALA A 14 8.50 -31.85 17.46
N GLY A 15 8.86 -31.79 16.18
CA GLY A 15 9.51 -30.63 15.59
C GLY A 15 8.61 -29.41 15.74
N GLU A 16 9.14 -28.34 16.28
CA GLU A 16 8.55 -27.01 16.27
C GLU A 16 8.20 -26.64 14.83
N GLN A 17 6.94 -26.79 14.47
CA GLN A 17 6.39 -26.12 13.31
C GLN A 17 6.34 -24.63 13.64
N GLY A 18 7.38 -23.93 13.23
CA GLY A 18 7.38 -22.48 13.20
C GLY A 18 6.17 -22.02 12.41
N ASP A 19 5.25 -21.39 13.11
CA ASP A 19 4.05 -20.73 12.59
C ASP A 19 4.50 -19.61 11.63
N ARG A 20 4.66 -19.96 10.33
CA ARG A 20 4.82 -18.97 9.27
C ARG A 20 3.46 -18.36 9.02
N ARG A 21 3.17 -17.26 9.70
CA ARG A 21 2.07 -16.38 9.35
C ARG A 21 2.25 -15.93 7.91
N PRO A 22 1.18 -15.95 7.10
CA PRO A 22 1.27 -15.47 5.71
C PRO A 22 1.60 -13.97 5.69
N ASP A 23 2.56 -13.58 4.86
CA ASP A 23 3.15 -12.24 4.73
C ASP A 23 2.13 -11.09 4.57
N GLY A 24 0.89 -11.39 4.16
CA GLY A 24 -0.18 -10.39 4.03
C GLY A 24 -0.72 -9.86 5.36
N VAL A 25 -0.68 -10.64 6.43
CA VAL A 25 -1.17 -10.25 7.77
C VAL A 25 -0.15 -9.35 8.46
N ASP A 26 1.14 -9.57 8.20
CA ASP A 26 2.20 -8.77 8.79
C ASP A 26 2.31 -7.37 8.17
N ALA A 27 1.88 -7.18 6.93
CA ALA A 27 1.85 -5.85 6.30
C ALA A 27 0.75 -4.95 6.90
N ASP A 28 -0.43 -5.51 7.21
CA ASP A 28 -1.51 -4.77 7.89
C ASP A 28 -1.16 -4.46 9.34
N ALA A 29 -0.51 -5.38 10.05
CA ALA A 29 -0.09 -5.19 11.44
C ALA A 29 0.96 -4.07 11.61
N ARG A 30 1.66 -3.71 10.54
CA ARG A 30 2.66 -2.63 10.51
C ARG A 30 2.09 -1.30 10.03
N SER A 31 0.82 -1.25 9.64
CA SER A 31 0.17 0.01 9.29
C SER A 31 -0.16 0.77 10.58
N SER A 32 0.12 2.07 10.58
CA SER A 32 -0.33 2.95 11.66
C SER A 32 -1.86 2.90 11.78
N ALA A 33 -2.39 3.22 12.94
CA ALA A 33 -3.83 3.31 13.15
C ALA A 33 -4.50 4.27 12.15
N GLU A 34 -3.81 5.33 11.76
CA GLU A 34 -4.27 6.33 10.79
C GLU A 34 -4.32 5.78 9.36
N LEU A 35 -3.34 4.98 8.95
CA LEU A 35 -3.28 4.39 7.61
C LEU A 35 -4.11 3.10 7.45
N ALA A 36 -4.57 2.50 8.53
CA ALA A 36 -5.36 1.27 8.49
C ALA A 36 -6.63 1.39 7.61
N PRO A 37 -7.45 2.47 7.67
CA PRO A 37 -8.57 2.66 6.75
C PRO A 37 -8.15 2.77 5.30
N VAL A 38 -7.01 3.44 5.03
CA VAL A 38 -6.45 3.62 3.69
C VAL A 38 -6.05 2.27 3.09
N VAL A 39 -5.30 1.46 3.83
CA VAL A 39 -4.86 0.12 3.39
C VAL A 39 -6.06 -0.80 3.18
N SER A 40 -7.01 -0.81 4.11
CA SER A 40 -8.24 -1.61 4.00
C SER A 40 -9.08 -1.20 2.79
N GLY A 41 -9.19 0.10 2.52
CA GLY A 41 -9.86 0.65 1.34
C GLY A 41 -9.17 0.24 0.05
N ALA A 42 -7.84 0.37 0.00
CA ALA A 42 -7.03 -0.02 -1.15
C ALA A 42 -7.17 -1.51 -1.47
N ARG A 43 -7.17 -2.37 -0.45
CA ARG A 43 -7.39 -3.82 -0.60
C ARG A 43 -8.76 -4.14 -1.19
N ARG A 44 -9.83 -3.52 -0.67
CA ARG A 44 -11.18 -3.71 -1.22
C ARG A 44 -11.27 -3.31 -2.68
N ARG A 45 -10.55 -2.25 -3.08
CA ARG A 45 -10.49 -1.80 -4.48
C ARG A 45 -9.77 -2.81 -5.35
N ALA A 46 -8.57 -3.26 -4.96
CA ALA A 46 -7.80 -4.25 -5.70
C ALA A 46 -8.62 -5.53 -5.93
N VAL A 47 -9.31 -6.03 -4.90
CA VAL A 47 -10.19 -7.21 -5.03
C VAL A 47 -11.35 -6.96 -6.01
N ARG A 48 -12.01 -5.81 -5.90
CA ARG A 48 -13.12 -5.44 -6.79
C ARG A 48 -12.68 -5.28 -8.25
N ASP A 49 -11.50 -4.70 -8.46
CA ASP A 49 -10.94 -4.44 -9.78
C ASP A 49 -10.33 -5.71 -10.40
N GLY A 50 -10.27 -6.82 -9.66
CA GLY A 50 -9.70 -8.10 -10.10
C GLY A 50 -8.16 -8.09 -10.16
N ASP A 51 -7.53 -7.10 -9.52
CA ASP A 51 -6.09 -6.98 -9.46
C ASP A 51 -5.49 -7.95 -8.42
N ARG A 52 -4.35 -8.54 -8.76
CA ARG A 52 -3.66 -9.50 -7.90
C ARG A 52 -2.96 -8.84 -6.71
N GLN A 53 -2.68 -7.56 -6.80
CA GLN A 53 -1.90 -6.79 -5.84
C GLN A 53 -2.54 -5.43 -5.60
N ILE A 54 -2.28 -4.89 -4.41
CA ILE A 54 -2.57 -3.50 -4.08
C ILE A 54 -1.45 -2.67 -4.68
N ASP A 55 -1.74 -1.88 -5.69
CA ASP A 55 -0.80 -0.97 -6.34
C ASP A 55 -0.85 0.46 -5.75
N THR A 56 0.06 1.32 -6.19
CA THR A 56 0.15 2.71 -5.73
C THR A 56 -1.08 3.53 -6.09
N ALA A 57 -1.79 3.22 -7.18
CA ALA A 57 -3.03 3.91 -7.54
C ALA A 57 -4.20 3.52 -6.62
N HIS A 58 -4.27 2.25 -6.16
CA HIS A 58 -5.24 1.85 -5.13
C HIS A 58 -5.01 2.60 -3.81
N LEU A 59 -3.73 2.71 -3.40
CA LEU A 59 -3.36 3.46 -2.19
C LEU A 59 -3.71 4.94 -2.33
N LEU A 60 -3.36 5.58 -3.46
CA LEU A 60 -3.70 6.98 -3.71
C LEU A 60 -5.21 7.22 -3.68
N HIS A 61 -6.00 6.37 -4.35
CA HIS A 61 -7.47 6.49 -4.36
C HIS A 61 -8.05 6.40 -2.96
N SER A 62 -7.60 5.40 -2.20
CA SER A 62 -8.07 5.20 -0.84
C SER A 62 -7.64 6.32 0.10
N LEU A 63 -6.40 6.81 -0.05
CA LEU A 63 -5.89 7.96 0.69
C LEU A 63 -6.78 9.19 0.49
N LEU A 64 -7.13 9.50 -0.76
CA LEU A 64 -8.00 10.64 -1.07
C LEU A 64 -9.44 10.49 -0.57
N GLU A 65 -9.88 9.26 -0.32
CA GLU A 65 -11.21 9.01 0.25
C GLU A 65 -11.23 9.19 1.77
N TYR A 66 -10.20 8.68 2.46
CA TYR A 66 -10.19 8.58 3.91
C TYR A 66 -9.40 9.67 4.63
N ASP A 67 -8.52 10.38 3.92
CA ASP A 67 -7.66 11.39 4.50
C ASP A 67 -7.93 12.80 3.92
N PRO A 68 -8.64 13.65 4.66
CA PRO A 68 -8.93 15.02 4.22
C PRO A 68 -7.69 15.90 4.16
N GLU A 69 -6.64 15.67 4.98
CA GLU A 69 -5.42 16.46 4.97
C GLU A 69 -4.60 16.16 3.70
N ALA A 70 -4.42 14.89 3.34
CA ALA A 70 -3.79 14.50 2.08
C ALA A 70 -4.55 15.07 0.87
N ARG A 71 -5.88 15.12 0.94
CA ARG A 71 -6.70 15.76 -0.10
C ARG A 71 -6.44 17.25 -0.19
N ALA A 72 -6.36 17.95 0.95
CA ALA A 72 -6.08 19.38 1.01
C ALA A 72 -4.71 19.74 0.43
N VAL A 73 -3.69 18.92 0.69
CA VAL A 73 -2.34 19.06 0.12
C VAL A 73 -2.35 18.90 -1.40
N LEU A 74 -3.14 17.98 -1.95
CA LEU A 74 -3.31 17.86 -3.41
C LEU A 74 -3.98 19.10 -4.01
N GLY A 75 -4.73 19.83 -3.22
CA GLY A 75 -5.48 21.02 -3.61
C GLY A 75 -6.90 20.67 -4.01
N GLU A 76 -7.69 21.72 -4.19
CA GLU A 76 -9.10 21.65 -4.54
C GLU A 76 -9.34 21.98 -6.03
N GLY A 77 -10.59 21.85 -6.45
CA GLY A 77 -11.06 22.29 -7.74
C GLY A 77 -10.94 21.29 -8.88
N PRO A 78 -10.88 21.75 -10.15
CA PRO A 78 -11.02 20.89 -11.32
C PRO A 78 -9.97 19.78 -11.46
N ARG A 79 -8.75 19.99 -10.95
CA ARG A 79 -7.66 19.00 -11.02
C ARG A 79 -7.94 17.83 -10.11
N LEU A 80 -8.38 18.08 -8.87
CA LEU A 80 -8.77 17.02 -7.94
C LEU A 80 -9.98 16.25 -8.47
N ALA A 81 -11.00 16.95 -8.99
CA ALA A 81 -12.16 16.29 -9.59
C ALA A 81 -11.77 15.40 -10.77
N ARG A 82 -10.84 15.84 -11.61
CA ARG A 82 -10.29 15.06 -12.73
C ARG A 82 -9.52 13.84 -12.24
N LEU A 83 -8.68 14.01 -11.21
CA LEU A 83 -7.92 12.92 -10.59
C LEU A 83 -8.85 11.82 -10.06
N LEU A 84 -9.85 12.21 -9.27
CA LEU A 84 -10.85 11.28 -8.75
C LEU A 84 -11.64 10.60 -9.90
N GLY A 85 -11.98 11.34 -10.96
CA GLY A 85 -12.61 10.80 -12.14
C GLY A 85 -11.78 9.70 -12.81
N TYR A 86 -10.47 9.90 -12.99
CA TYR A 86 -9.57 8.88 -13.53
C TYR A 86 -9.46 7.64 -12.62
N LEU A 87 -9.37 7.85 -11.31
CA LEU A 87 -9.31 6.75 -10.34
C LEU A 87 -10.60 5.91 -10.34
N VAL A 88 -11.77 6.56 -10.46
CA VAL A 88 -13.06 5.87 -10.58
C VAL A 88 -13.17 5.14 -11.92
N GLN A 89 -12.79 5.77 -13.04
CA GLN A 89 -12.82 5.13 -14.36
C GLN A 89 -11.98 3.86 -14.40
N ARG A 90 -10.84 3.85 -13.72
CA ARG A 90 -10.02 2.65 -13.57
C ARG A 90 -10.80 1.53 -12.87
N SER A 91 -11.43 1.83 -11.75
CA SER A 91 -12.20 0.86 -10.95
C SER A 91 -13.36 0.20 -11.70
N ILE A 92 -13.90 0.85 -12.72
CA ILE A 92 -15.01 0.30 -13.53
C ILE A 92 -14.55 -0.32 -14.87
N GLY A 93 -13.23 -0.52 -15.04
CA GLY A 93 -12.66 -1.21 -16.20
C GLY A 93 -12.67 -0.41 -17.50
N TYR A 94 -12.96 0.88 -17.47
CA TYR A 94 -12.93 1.74 -18.66
C TYR A 94 -11.50 2.13 -19.04
N GLY A 95 -10.82 1.25 -19.75
CA GLY A 95 -9.87 1.66 -20.80
C GLY A 95 -8.54 2.29 -20.41
N LEU A 96 -8.20 2.44 -19.16
CA LEU A 96 -6.88 2.93 -18.75
C LEU A 96 -5.86 1.79 -18.76
N ARG A 97 -5.21 1.60 -19.91
CA ARG A 97 -4.01 0.79 -19.96
C ARG A 97 -2.87 1.55 -19.29
N TRP A 98 -2.20 0.91 -18.32
CA TRP A 98 -1.01 1.47 -17.71
C TRP A 98 0.12 1.55 -18.74
N GLN A 99 0.86 2.65 -18.72
CA GLN A 99 2.06 2.80 -19.57
C GLN A 99 3.27 2.12 -18.92
N SER A 100 3.31 2.08 -17.59
CA SER A 100 4.35 1.40 -16.83
C SER A 100 3.89 0.00 -16.41
N THR A 101 4.71 -1.01 -16.69
CA THR A 101 4.51 -2.39 -16.27
C THR A 101 5.28 -2.74 -14.99
N VAL A 102 5.98 -1.78 -14.40
CA VAL A 102 6.87 -2.01 -13.25
C VAL A 102 6.09 -2.54 -12.04
N GLU A 103 4.87 -2.06 -11.81
CA GLU A 103 4.03 -2.57 -10.74
C GLU A 103 3.43 -3.96 -11.01
N ASP A 104 3.42 -4.42 -12.28
CA ASP A 104 2.95 -5.76 -12.66
C ASP A 104 4.05 -6.82 -12.58
N SER A 105 5.32 -6.43 -12.47
CA SER A 105 6.48 -7.32 -12.53
C SER A 105 6.71 -8.14 -11.26
N GLY A 106 5.93 -7.93 -10.22
CA GLY A 106 5.99 -8.71 -8.99
C GLY A 106 5.33 -10.07 -9.16
N THR A 107 6.13 -11.12 -9.37
CA THR A 107 5.69 -12.52 -9.34
C THR A 107 5.43 -13.01 -7.91
N VAL A 108 4.67 -12.27 -7.13
CA VAL A 108 4.20 -12.78 -5.84
C VAL A 108 2.84 -13.42 -6.08
N PRO A 109 2.71 -14.75 -6.01
CA PRO A 109 1.40 -15.39 -6.08
C PRO A 109 0.55 -14.87 -4.93
N ALA A 110 -0.70 -14.48 -5.23
CA ALA A 110 -1.68 -14.19 -4.20
C ALA A 110 -1.89 -15.47 -3.36
N VAL A 111 -1.25 -15.54 -2.21
CA VAL A 111 -1.44 -16.65 -1.28
C VAL A 111 -2.72 -16.37 -0.50
N GLY A 112 -3.77 -17.12 -0.81
CA GLY A 112 -4.95 -17.19 0.04
C GLY A 112 -5.91 -16.01 -0.02
N GLY A 113 -6.18 -15.41 -1.21
CA GLY A 113 -7.32 -14.49 -1.38
C GLY A 113 -7.15 -13.07 -0.80
N ALA A 114 -6.03 -12.77 -0.16
CA ALA A 114 -5.67 -11.43 0.27
C ALA A 114 -4.67 -10.83 -0.71
N ALA A 115 -5.04 -9.75 -1.39
CA ALA A 115 -4.12 -9.03 -2.25
C ALA A 115 -2.96 -8.44 -1.42
N GLY A 116 -1.72 -8.86 -1.70
CA GLY A 116 -0.51 -8.23 -1.17
C GLY A 116 -0.21 -6.91 -1.88
N PHE A 117 0.77 -6.18 -1.38
CA PHE A 117 1.24 -4.96 -2.05
C PHE A 117 2.07 -5.29 -3.30
N SER A 118 1.97 -4.46 -4.33
CA SER A 118 2.98 -4.41 -5.38
C SER A 118 4.33 -3.98 -4.80
N PRO A 119 5.46 -4.28 -5.47
CA PRO A 119 6.78 -3.84 -4.98
C PRO A 119 6.86 -2.33 -4.71
N LEU A 120 6.30 -1.50 -5.61
CA LEU A 120 6.30 -0.05 -5.43
C LEU A 120 5.35 0.40 -4.32
N ALA A 121 4.20 -0.24 -4.16
CA ALA A 121 3.29 0.05 -3.04
C ALA A 121 3.91 -0.33 -1.69
N ALA A 122 4.60 -1.46 -1.62
CA ALA A 122 5.35 -1.86 -0.42
C ALA A 122 6.47 -0.87 -0.10
N ALA A 123 7.26 -0.45 -1.11
CA ALA A 123 8.30 0.56 -0.94
C ALA A 123 7.72 1.90 -0.46
N ALA A 124 6.59 2.35 -1.04
CA ALA A 124 5.93 3.59 -0.60
C ALA A 124 5.48 3.52 0.87
N MET A 125 5.00 2.37 1.34
CA MET A 125 4.65 2.18 2.75
C MET A 125 5.88 2.25 3.68
N GLU A 126 7.01 1.69 3.27
CA GLU A 126 8.28 1.80 4.03
C GLU A 126 8.82 3.23 4.02
N ASP A 127 8.78 3.91 2.88
CA ASP A 127 9.22 5.30 2.75
C ASP A 127 8.37 6.24 3.60
N ALA A 128 7.06 6.02 3.67
CA ALA A 128 6.17 6.77 4.55
C ALA A 128 6.60 6.63 6.03
N ARG A 129 6.90 5.41 6.48
CA ARG A 129 7.41 5.17 7.84
C ARG A 129 8.78 5.85 8.07
N ALA A 130 9.68 5.76 7.09
CA ALA A 130 10.97 6.40 7.18
C ALA A 130 10.85 7.95 7.25
N ARG A 131 9.90 8.54 6.54
CA ARG A 131 9.59 9.98 6.63
C ARG A 131 9.10 10.37 8.02
N ALA A 132 8.14 9.63 8.57
CA ALA A 132 7.63 9.85 9.92
C ALA A 132 8.75 9.76 10.97
N ALA A 133 9.59 8.74 10.89
CA ALA A 133 10.74 8.56 11.78
C ALA A 133 11.73 9.75 11.71
N ARG A 134 12.02 10.26 10.50
CA ARG A 134 12.89 11.44 10.33
C ARG A 134 12.31 12.70 10.98
N ARG A 135 10.97 12.83 11.06
CA ARG A 135 10.27 13.91 11.77
C ARG A 135 10.19 13.69 13.27
N GLY A 136 10.63 12.54 13.78
CA GLY A 136 10.45 12.14 15.19
C GLY A 136 9.01 11.71 15.51
N ALA A 137 8.17 11.43 14.51
CA ALA A 137 6.83 10.89 14.71
C ALA A 137 6.88 9.37 14.95
N ALA A 138 6.03 8.89 15.84
CA ALA A 138 5.96 7.46 16.17
C ALA A 138 5.38 6.62 15.05
N GLU A 139 4.45 7.20 14.27
CA GLU A 139 3.72 6.52 13.19
C GLU A 139 3.65 7.40 11.96
N ALA A 140 3.54 6.75 10.79
CA ALA A 140 3.33 7.43 9.52
C ALA A 140 1.87 7.89 9.39
N CYS A 141 1.68 9.12 8.90
CA CYS A 141 0.38 9.68 8.56
C CYS A 141 0.10 9.65 7.05
N GLY A 142 -1.10 10.07 6.66
CA GLY A 142 -1.48 10.10 5.25
C GLY A 142 -0.63 11.04 4.40
N ILE A 143 -0.15 12.14 4.97
CA ILE A 143 0.76 13.07 4.27
C ILE A 143 2.12 12.40 3.97
N ASP A 144 2.65 11.58 4.89
CA ASP A 144 3.88 10.82 4.64
C ASP A 144 3.69 9.82 3.49
N LEU A 145 2.53 9.13 3.49
CA LEU A 145 2.19 8.20 2.42
C LEU A 145 2.01 8.93 1.08
N LEU A 146 1.33 10.08 1.08
CA LEU A 146 1.20 10.88 -0.14
C LEU A 146 2.55 11.24 -0.74
N ALA A 147 3.49 11.71 0.10
CA ALA A 147 4.85 12.02 -0.35
C ALA A 147 5.55 10.81 -0.97
N ALA A 148 5.44 9.65 -0.33
CA ALA A 148 6.05 8.41 -0.82
C ALA A 148 5.44 7.96 -2.16
N LEU A 149 4.11 8.06 -2.32
CA LEU A 149 3.41 7.69 -3.55
C LEU A 149 3.77 8.57 -4.75
N VAL A 150 4.15 9.83 -4.52
CA VAL A 150 4.51 10.77 -5.61
C VAL A 150 6.01 10.84 -5.89
N ALA A 151 6.84 10.18 -5.08
CA ALA A 151 8.30 10.24 -5.19
C ALA A 151 8.84 9.38 -6.34
N ASP A 152 8.23 8.23 -6.62
CA ASP A 152 8.68 7.32 -7.66
C ASP A 152 7.96 7.60 -8.99
N PRO A 153 8.68 8.05 -10.05
CA PRO A 153 8.09 8.36 -11.34
C PRO A 153 7.51 7.11 -12.05
N GLN A 154 7.87 5.90 -11.63
CA GLN A 154 7.36 4.64 -12.18
C GLN A 154 6.03 4.20 -11.52
N ALA A 155 5.62 4.88 -10.45
CA ALA A 155 4.40 4.56 -9.73
C ALA A 155 3.15 4.88 -10.56
N ARG A 156 2.17 3.98 -10.54
CA ARG A 156 0.85 4.21 -11.15
C ARG A 156 0.14 5.43 -10.57
N ALA A 157 0.38 5.73 -9.29
CA ALA A 157 -0.08 6.96 -8.67
C ALA A 157 0.41 8.20 -9.44
N VAL A 158 1.69 8.24 -9.83
CA VAL A 158 2.28 9.34 -10.59
C VAL A 158 1.71 9.41 -12.00
N GLU A 159 1.49 8.28 -12.66
CA GLU A 159 0.85 8.24 -13.97
C GLU A 159 -0.58 8.85 -13.92
N VAL A 160 -1.37 8.51 -12.91
CA VAL A 160 -2.73 9.05 -12.73
C VAL A 160 -2.69 10.56 -12.44
N LEU A 161 -1.76 11.02 -11.59
CA LEU A 161 -1.55 12.45 -11.33
C LEU A 161 -1.22 13.21 -12.62
N GLY A 162 -0.32 12.68 -13.44
CA GLY A 162 0.04 13.26 -14.73
C GLY A 162 -1.17 13.43 -15.67
N ARG A 163 -2.04 12.41 -15.75
CA ARG A 163 -3.29 12.46 -16.53
C ARG A 163 -4.27 13.53 -16.03
N ALA A 164 -4.25 13.80 -14.73
CA ALA A 164 -5.03 14.87 -14.12
C ALA A 164 -4.39 16.27 -14.22
N ALA A 165 -3.22 16.37 -14.85
CA ALA A 165 -2.40 17.57 -14.91
C ALA A 165 -2.00 18.09 -13.50
N VAL A 166 -1.75 17.14 -12.58
CA VAL A 166 -1.18 17.40 -11.26
C VAL A 166 0.32 17.08 -11.32
N ASP A 167 1.15 18.07 -11.01
CA ASP A 167 2.60 17.88 -10.97
C ASP A 167 3.03 17.22 -9.65
N PRO A 168 3.62 16.00 -9.67
CA PRO A 168 4.08 15.30 -8.48
C PRO A 168 5.11 16.11 -7.67
N ARG A 169 5.97 16.89 -8.32
CA ARG A 169 6.97 17.73 -7.65
C ARG A 169 6.32 18.86 -6.87
N ALA A 170 5.27 19.47 -7.43
CA ALA A 170 4.52 20.49 -6.72
C ALA A 170 3.73 19.92 -5.53
N VAL A 171 3.28 18.65 -5.62
CA VAL A 171 2.67 17.95 -4.48
C VAL A 171 3.71 17.72 -3.39
N LEU A 172 4.88 17.21 -3.75
CA LEU A 172 5.96 16.94 -2.79
C LEU A 172 6.39 18.21 -2.05
N ALA A 173 6.57 19.34 -2.77
CA ALA A 173 6.89 20.62 -2.15
C ALA A 173 5.81 21.09 -1.15
N ARG A 174 4.52 20.85 -1.45
CA ARG A 174 3.42 21.18 -0.52
C ARG A 174 3.41 20.26 0.71
N VAL A 175 3.76 18.99 0.55
CA VAL A 175 3.93 18.06 1.67
C VAL A 175 5.06 18.53 2.58
N ASP A 176 6.20 18.91 2.02
CA ASP A 176 7.35 19.36 2.81
C ASP A 176 7.01 20.63 3.60
N ASN A 177 6.33 21.59 2.97
CA ASN A 177 5.86 22.81 3.64
C ASN A 177 4.76 22.54 4.70
N HIS A 178 4.02 21.44 4.60
CA HIS A 178 2.95 21.12 5.56
C HIS A 178 3.47 20.90 6.99
N PHE A 179 4.67 20.35 7.11
CA PHE A 179 5.30 20.05 8.40
C PHE A 179 6.22 21.17 8.89
N GLU A 180 6.42 22.23 8.10
CA GLU A 180 7.19 23.38 8.56
C GLU A 180 6.34 24.22 9.53
N PRO A 181 6.89 24.60 10.70
CA PRO A 181 6.16 25.47 11.61
C PRO A 181 5.90 26.80 10.92
N THR A 182 4.64 27.23 10.90
CA THR A 182 4.26 28.57 10.45
C THR A 182 4.95 29.59 11.36
N PRO A 183 5.67 30.59 10.82
CA PRO A 183 6.40 31.58 11.62
C PRO A 183 5.48 32.46 12.47
#